data_75e0e7f5ccfb02ac3e0b5a5d686a7d76
#
_entry.id   75e0e7f5ccfb02ac3e0b5a5d686a7d76
#
_cell.length_a   1.000
_cell.length_b   1.000
_cell.length_c   1.000
_cell.angle_alpha   90.00
_cell.angle_beta   90.00
_cell.angle_gamma   90.00
#
_symmetry.space_group_name_H-M   'P 1'
#
loop_
_entity.id
_entity.type
_entity.pdbx_description
1 polymer ?
#
loop_
_entity_poly.entity_id
_entity_poly.type
_entity_poly.pdbx_seq_one_letter_code
_entity_poly.pdbx_strand_id
1 'polypeptide(L)'
;MHLAEGVLPLSHAVTWSALAAPAVVWSLRDEQRTRREKPSSTVIVAGATSLLFAGTLLPLPVPVAGVTSHICLTPVLALIVGVPRIVWPTFFVLLLQAVFFAHGGLTTLGVNILTLGLLGPLTTVGLWALLRRLGVHGVFSLGLACGVGGLSVYVADAVVLAAALSDVAAPATTFGAVLIGLAPVQIPLAVLEAVASVGIVRLLATRRPDLLPNSLREGSRTLSAPVASVGLLLLVGLSGCAYEGVDGTVFGATAEGAGRPPTGSIVDLSQGEVGLAMSVLILFGLGFVAGRSWERLLGRRRDALPR
;
A
#
# COMPACT_ATOMS: atom_id res chain seq x y z
N MET A 1 3.13 1.60 8.22
CA MET A 1 2.01 2.33 7.60
C MET A 1 0.65 1.79 8.04
N HIS A 2 0.61 1.19 9.19
CA HIS A 2 -0.62 0.62 9.72
C HIS A 2 -0.71 1.02 11.19
N LEU A 3 -1.87 1.44 11.64
CA LEU A 3 -2.11 1.56 13.07
C LEU A 3 -1.96 0.17 13.70
N ALA A 4 -1.15 0.08 14.77
CA ALA A 4 -0.86 -1.17 15.47
C ALA A 4 -2.07 -1.67 16.27
N GLU A 5 -2.02 -2.94 16.71
CA GLU A 5 -3.04 -3.51 17.58
C GLU A 5 -3.12 -2.75 18.91
N GLY A 6 -4.32 -2.53 19.44
CA GLY A 6 -4.57 -1.94 20.74
C GLY A 6 -4.56 -0.41 20.80
N VAL A 7 -4.02 0.31 19.81
CA VAL A 7 -3.94 1.79 19.85
C VAL A 7 -5.31 2.47 19.75
N LEU A 8 -6.31 1.80 19.17
CA LEU A 8 -7.68 2.33 19.07
C LEU A 8 -8.58 1.79 20.20
N PRO A 9 -9.45 2.64 20.77
CA PRO A 9 -10.56 2.17 21.61
C PRO A 9 -11.43 1.16 20.86
N LEU A 10 -12.01 0.20 21.58
CA LEU A 10 -12.87 -0.82 20.95
C LEU A 10 -14.05 -0.21 20.18
N SER A 11 -14.64 0.88 20.67
CA SER A 11 -15.69 1.62 19.96
C SER A 11 -15.24 2.13 18.60
N HIS A 12 -14.02 2.68 18.52
CA HIS A 12 -13.42 3.12 17.25
C HIS A 12 -13.12 1.92 16.34
N ALA A 13 -12.54 0.85 16.88
CA ALA A 13 -12.25 -0.37 16.14
C ALA A 13 -13.51 -0.93 15.44
N VAL A 14 -14.61 -1.04 16.20
CA VAL A 14 -15.92 -1.50 15.70
C VAL A 14 -16.48 -0.54 14.65
N THR A 15 -16.46 0.77 14.93
CA THR A 15 -16.99 1.80 14.02
C THR A 15 -16.26 1.77 12.69
N TRP A 16 -14.93 1.80 12.69
CA TRP A 16 -14.12 1.79 11.48
C TRP A 16 -14.25 0.48 10.69
N SER A 17 -14.37 -0.64 11.40
CA SER A 17 -14.63 -1.95 10.75
C SER A 17 -16.02 -2.00 10.10
N ALA A 18 -17.04 -1.45 10.76
CA ALA A 18 -18.37 -1.35 10.19
C ALA A 18 -18.43 -0.43 8.96
N LEU A 19 -17.65 0.67 8.95
CA LEU A 19 -17.52 1.56 7.80
C LEU A 19 -16.71 0.93 6.65
N ALA A 20 -15.73 0.09 6.94
CA ALA A 20 -14.92 -0.59 5.94
C ALA A 20 -15.67 -1.76 5.26
N ALA A 21 -16.53 -2.46 6.00
CA ALA A 21 -17.21 -3.66 5.50
C ALA A 21 -17.98 -3.44 4.17
N PRO A 22 -18.77 -2.37 4.00
CA PRO A 22 -19.45 -2.09 2.73
C PRO A 22 -18.47 -1.90 1.57
N ALA A 23 -17.32 -1.24 1.79
CA ALA A 23 -16.32 -1.02 0.75
C ALA A 23 -15.66 -2.35 0.33
N VAL A 24 -15.37 -3.23 1.28
CA VAL A 24 -14.83 -4.57 0.99
C VAL A 24 -15.84 -5.42 0.22
N VAL A 25 -17.11 -5.41 0.65
CA VAL A 25 -18.18 -6.15 -0.06
C VAL A 25 -18.40 -5.61 -1.47
N TRP A 26 -18.39 -4.29 -1.64
CA TRP A 26 -18.49 -3.66 -2.94
C TRP A 26 -17.33 -4.09 -3.86
N SER A 27 -16.11 -4.02 -3.35
CA SER A 27 -14.90 -4.43 -4.08
C SER A 27 -14.96 -5.90 -4.50
N LEU A 28 -15.35 -6.79 -3.57
CA LEU A 28 -15.45 -8.21 -3.85
C LEU A 28 -16.51 -8.51 -4.93
N ARG A 29 -17.66 -7.83 -4.89
CA ARG A 29 -18.71 -7.97 -5.90
C ARG A 29 -18.23 -7.48 -7.28
N ASP A 30 -17.54 -6.35 -7.33
CA ASP A 30 -16.98 -5.80 -8.57
C ASP A 30 -15.93 -6.74 -9.17
N GLU A 31 -15.04 -7.29 -8.35
CA GLU A 31 -14.06 -8.30 -8.81
C GLU A 31 -14.75 -9.56 -9.32
N GLN A 32 -15.75 -10.09 -8.62
CA GLN A 32 -16.50 -11.27 -9.05
C GLN A 32 -17.21 -11.03 -10.40
N ARG A 33 -17.82 -9.85 -10.58
CA ARG A 33 -18.46 -9.45 -11.83
C ARG A 33 -17.43 -9.36 -12.96
N THR A 34 -16.35 -8.62 -12.73
CA THR A 34 -15.29 -8.41 -13.73
C THR A 34 -14.61 -9.73 -14.12
N ARG A 35 -14.42 -10.64 -13.16
CA ARG A 35 -13.87 -11.98 -13.41
C ARG A 35 -14.75 -12.81 -14.33
N ARG A 36 -16.09 -12.68 -14.21
CA ARG A 36 -17.05 -13.38 -15.12
C ARG A 36 -16.99 -12.81 -16.54
N GLU A 37 -16.89 -11.48 -16.67
CA GLU A 37 -16.86 -10.79 -17.95
C GLU A 37 -15.48 -10.90 -18.65
N LYS A 38 -14.40 -10.85 -17.86
CA LYS A 38 -13.00 -10.85 -18.34
C LYS A 38 -12.12 -11.73 -17.45
N PRO A 39 -12.07 -13.04 -17.64
CA PRO A 39 -11.29 -13.95 -16.79
C PRO A 39 -9.79 -13.61 -16.70
N SER A 40 -9.23 -12.97 -17.72
CA SER A 40 -7.83 -12.49 -17.72
C SER A 40 -7.56 -11.39 -16.71
N SER A 41 -8.56 -10.66 -16.23
CA SER A 41 -8.42 -9.62 -15.21
C SER A 41 -7.95 -10.18 -13.87
N THR A 42 -8.32 -11.43 -13.55
CA THR A 42 -7.89 -12.10 -12.32
C THR A 42 -6.37 -12.20 -12.19
N VAL A 43 -5.66 -12.38 -13.31
CA VAL A 43 -4.19 -12.46 -13.31
C VAL A 43 -3.57 -11.11 -12.94
N ILE A 44 -4.18 -10.01 -13.39
CA ILE A 44 -3.71 -8.65 -13.09
C ILE A 44 -3.94 -8.34 -11.61
N VAL A 45 -5.13 -8.66 -11.09
CA VAL A 45 -5.46 -8.44 -9.68
C VAL A 45 -4.61 -9.32 -8.78
N ALA A 46 -4.38 -10.58 -9.14
CA ALA A 46 -3.48 -11.46 -8.39
C ALA A 46 -2.03 -10.94 -8.37
N GLY A 47 -1.53 -10.46 -9.50
CA GLY A 47 -0.21 -9.81 -9.58
C GLY A 47 -0.13 -8.53 -8.74
N ALA A 48 -1.18 -7.70 -8.79
CA ALA A 48 -1.30 -6.49 -7.96
C ALA A 48 -1.32 -6.83 -6.46
N THR A 49 -2.09 -7.86 -6.05
CA THR A 49 -2.14 -8.34 -4.66
C THR A 49 -0.77 -8.81 -4.17
N SER A 50 -0.06 -9.59 -4.99
CA SER A 50 1.28 -10.07 -4.63
C SER A 50 2.29 -8.93 -4.53
N LEU A 51 2.23 -7.96 -5.43
CA LEU A 51 3.08 -6.77 -5.39
C LEU A 51 2.78 -5.89 -4.18
N LEU A 52 1.49 -5.72 -3.85
CA LEU A 52 1.06 -5.00 -2.65
C LEU A 52 1.58 -5.68 -1.39
N PHE A 53 1.41 -7.01 -1.27
CA PHE A 53 1.90 -7.77 -0.13
C PHE A 53 3.41 -7.64 0.05
N ALA A 54 4.18 -7.82 -1.02
CA ALA A 54 5.64 -7.71 -0.96
C ALA A 54 6.09 -6.28 -0.63
N GLY A 55 5.48 -5.27 -1.25
CA GLY A 55 5.86 -3.87 -1.06
C GLY A 55 5.54 -3.33 0.33
N THR A 56 4.42 -3.78 0.92
CA THR A 56 4.01 -3.35 2.25
C THR A 56 4.67 -4.14 3.40
N LEU A 57 5.28 -5.29 3.12
CA LEU A 57 6.09 -6.02 4.09
C LEU A 57 7.58 -5.68 4.02
N LEU A 58 8.06 -5.11 2.91
CA LEU A 58 9.46 -4.79 2.75
C LEU A 58 9.83 -3.56 3.61
N PRO A 59 10.60 -3.73 4.70
CA PRO A 59 11.03 -2.61 5.52
C PRO A 59 12.09 -1.81 4.77
N LEU A 60 11.76 -0.57 4.41
CA LEU A 60 12.67 0.36 3.77
C LEU A 60 13.29 1.24 4.86
N PRO A 61 14.61 1.19 5.05
CA PRO A 61 15.28 2.05 6.02
C PRO A 61 15.20 3.51 5.58
N VAL A 62 14.89 4.39 6.50
CA VAL A 62 14.94 5.85 6.33
C VAL A 62 16.01 6.40 7.29
N PRO A 63 17.29 6.40 6.88
CA PRO A 63 18.42 6.69 7.76
C PRO A 63 18.33 8.05 8.45
N VAL A 64 17.75 9.06 7.78
CA VAL A 64 17.58 10.42 8.32
C VAL A 64 16.71 10.41 9.58
N ALA A 65 15.76 9.49 9.69
CA ALA A 65 14.86 9.35 10.82
C ALA A 65 15.23 8.18 11.75
N GLY A 66 16.16 7.31 11.36
CA GLY A 66 16.55 6.14 12.15
C GLY A 66 15.47 5.08 12.30
N VAL A 67 14.51 5.02 11.37
CA VAL A 67 13.36 4.10 11.40
C VAL A 67 13.17 3.42 10.05
N THR A 68 12.36 2.35 10.04
CA THR A 68 11.89 1.71 8.80
C THR A 68 10.45 2.10 8.50
N SER A 69 10.12 2.12 7.23
CA SER A 69 8.74 2.22 6.74
C SER A 69 8.62 1.47 5.41
N HIS A 70 7.49 1.51 4.76
CA HIS A 70 7.27 0.86 3.46
C HIS A 70 6.43 1.73 2.52
N ILE A 71 6.50 1.48 1.23
CA ILE A 71 5.65 2.16 0.23
C ILE A 71 4.24 1.58 0.24
N CYS A 72 3.25 2.42 -0.11
CA CYS A 72 1.84 2.03 -0.15
C CYS A 72 1.50 1.11 -1.32
N LEU A 73 1.98 1.43 -2.50
CA LEU A 73 1.65 0.83 -3.79
C LEU A 73 0.17 0.86 -4.19
N THR A 74 -0.76 0.95 -3.25
CA THR A 74 -2.20 1.07 -3.55
C THR A 74 -2.53 2.25 -4.46
N PRO A 75 -1.84 3.42 -4.39
CA PRO A 75 -2.00 4.52 -5.32
C PRO A 75 -1.83 4.10 -6.79
N VAL A 76 -0.68 3.56 -7.17
CA VAL A 76 -0.42 3.17 -8.56
C VAL A 76 -1.27 1.98 -8.99
N LEU A 77 -1.50 1.02 -8.09
CA LEU A 77 -2.32 -0.14 -8.39
C LEU A 77 -3.78 0.25 -8.66
N ALA A 78 -4.31 1.25 -7.95
CA ALA A 78 -5.65 1.78 -8.20
C ALA A 78 -5.77 2.44 -9.57
N LEU A 79 -4.72 3.09 -10.08
CA LEU A 79 -4.70 3.60 -11.45
C LEU A 79 -4.69 2.49 -12.51
N ILE A 80 -4.12 1.33 -12.19
CA ILE A 80 -4.01 0.18 -13.11
C ILE A 80 -5.26 -0.68 -13.09
N VAL A 81 -5.73 -1.11 -11.90
CA VAL A 81 -6.85 -2.05 -11.77
C VAL A 81 -8.19 -1.37 -11.48
N GLY A 82 -8.17 -0.11 -11.05
CA GLY A 82 -9.34 0.66 -10.62
C GLY A 82 -9.54 0.62 -9.11
N VAL A 83 -10.06 1.73 -8.53
CA VAL A 83 -10.33 1.84 -7.08
C VAL A 83 -11.24 0.71 -6.57
N PRO A 84 -12.34 0.33 -7.24
CA PRO A 84 -13.18 -0.76 -6.73
C PRO A 84 -12.41 -2.06 -6.53
N ARG A 85 -11.47 -2.38 -7.41
CA ARG A 85 -10.76 -3.66 -7.41
C ARG A 85 -9.51 -3.72 -6.56
N ILE A 86 -9.07 -2.61 -5.95
CA ILE A 86 -7.90 -2.61 -5.06
C ILE A 86 -8.29 -2.79 -3.59
N VAL A 87 -9.50 -2.45 -3.18
CA VAL A 87 -9.93 -2.52 -1.77
C VAL A 87 -9.94 -3.96 -1.26
N TRP A 88 -10.49 -4.92 -2.02
CA TRP A 88 -10.49 -6.33 -1.64
C TRP A 88 -9.07 -6.92 -1.51
N PRO A 89 -8.17 -6.76 -2.48
CA PRO A 89 -6.77 -7.14 -2.32
C PRO A 89 -6.10 -6.51 -1.09
N THR A 90 -6.37 -5.24 -0.82
CA THR A 90 -5.83 -4.55 0.35
C THR A 90 -6.33 -5.18 1.65
N PHE A 91 -7.65 -5.43 1.77
CA PHE A 91 -8.19 -6.16 2.91
C PHE A 91 -7.50 -7.50 3.12
N PHE A 92 -7.37 -8.30 2.05
CA PHE A 92 -6.77 -9.63 2.12
C PHE A 92 -5.29 -9.58 2.56
N VAL A 93 -4.52 -8.65 2.00
CA VAL A 93 -3.13 -8.44 2.36
C VAL A 93 -2.99 -8.02 3.83
N LEU A 94 -3.75 -7.01 4.26
CA LEU A 94 -3.72 -6.51 5.63
C LEU A 94 -4.15 -7.56 6.67
N LEU A 95 -5.15 -8.39 6.32
CA LEU A 95 -5.57 -9.50 7.17
C LEU A 95 -4.45 -10.54 7.33
N LEU A 96 -3.80 -10.94 6.23
CA LEU A 96 -2.67 -11.86 6.29
C LEU A 96 -1.51 -11.28 7.12
N GLN A 97 -1.22 -9.98 6.95
CA GLN A 97 -0.15 -9.31 7.68
C GLN A 97 -0.45 -9.22 9.17
N ALA A 98 -1.68 -8.90 9.56
CA ALA A 98 -2.07 -8.82 10.96
C ALA A 98 -1.99 -10.20 11.65
N VAL A 99 -2.40 -11.27 10.97
CA VAL A 99 -2.49 -12.62 11.57
C VAL A 99 -1.15 -13.35 11.56
N PHE A 100 -0.39 -13.27 10.47
CA PHE A 100 0.81 -14.10 10.27
C PHE A 100 2.14 -13.36 10.41
N PHE A 101 2.13 -12.03 10.45
CA PHE A 101 3.34 -11.21 10.47
C PHE A 101 3.36 -10.19 11.61
N ALA A 102 2.34 -10.21 12.49
CA ALA A 102 2.17 -9.22 13.57
C ALA A 102 2.34 -7.76 13.07
N HIS A 103 1.92 -7.51 11.82
CA HIS A 103 2.06 -6.22 11.15
C HIS A 103 0.70 -5.56 10.94
N GLY A 104 0.45 -4.43 11.60
CA GLY A 104 -0.87 -3.84 11.79
C GLY A 104 -1.62 -4.49 12.94
N GLY A 105 -2.95 -4.55 12.88
CA GLY A 105 -3.78 -5.15 13.91
C GLY A 105 -5.18 -5.50 13.41
N LEU A 106 -5.84 -6.45 14.07
CA LEU A 106 -7.23 -6.81 13.78
C LEU A 106 -8.20 -5.72 14.24
N THR A 107 -7.93 -5.06 15.37
CA THR A 107 -8.74 -3.93 15.86
C THR A 107 -8.58 -2.69 14.99
N THR A 108 -7.48 -2.55 14.28
CA THR A 108 -7.20 -1.43 13.38
C THR A 108 -7.44 -1.77 11.91
N LEU A 109 -7.82 -3.02 11.60
CA LEU A 109 -7.99 -3.50 10.23
C LEU A 109 -8.97 -2.63 9.43
N GLY A 110 -10.10 -2.24 10.03
CA GLY A 110 -11.10 -1.41 9.38
C GLY A 110 -10.57 -0.05 8.94
N VAL A 111 -9.86 0.65 9.83
CA VAL A 111 -9.27 1.93 9.48
C VAL A 111 -8.16 1.79 8.44
N ASN A 112 -7.29 0.79 8.61
CA ASN A 112 -6.20 0.55 7.67
C ASN A 112 -6.71 0.21 6.25
N ILE A 113 -7.87 -0.48 6.12
CA ILE A 113 -8.54 -0.69 4.83
C ILE A 113 -9.04 0.63 4.24
N LEU A 114 -9.67 1.46 5.05
CA LEU A 114 -10.23 2.73 4.57
C LEU A 114 -9.16 3.73 4.18
N THR A 115 -8.07 3.81 4.93
CA THR A 115 -6.98 4.75 4.62
C THR A 115 -6.13 4.25 3.45
N LEU A 116 -5.62 3.03 3.51
CA LEU A 116 -4.72 2.47 2.50
C LEU A 116 -5.46 1.97 1.26
N GLY A 117 -6.61 1.30 1.44
CA GLY A 117 -7.34 0.65 0.34
C GLY A 117 -8.34 1.55 -0.38
N LEU A 118 -8.80 2.63 0.25
CA LEU A 118 -9.81 3.50 -0.33
C LEU A 118 -9.35 4.96 -0.45
N LEU A 119 -8.95 5.61 0.64
CA LEU A 119 -8.62 7.03 0.63
C LEU A 119 -7.39 7.35 -0.21
N GLY A 120 -6.27 6.64 0.01
CA GLY A 120 -5.05 6.80 -0.78
C GLY A 120 -5.33 6.63 -2.29
N PRO A 121 -5.95 5.52 -2.73
CA PRO A 121 -6.44 5.31 -4.08
C PRO A 121 -7.33 6.42 -4.63
N LEU A 122 -8.34 6.86 -3.89
CA LEU A 122 -9.26 7.94 -4.32
C LEU A 122 -8.53 9.26 -4.49
N THR A 123 -7.66 9.62 -3.53
CA THR A 123 -6.83 10.82 -3.61
C THR A 123 -5.95 10.79 -4.86
N THR A 124 -5.31 9.63 -5.13
CA THR A 124 -4.47 9.45 -6.31
C THR A 124 -5.26 9.62 -7.60
N VAL A 125 -6.37 8.91 -7.76
CA VAL A 125 -7.18 8.96 -8.98
C VAL A 125 -7.77 10.35 -9.18
N GLY A 126 -8.26 10.97 -8.11
CA GLY A 126 -8.81 12.32 -8.14
C GLY A 126 -7.77 13.37 -8.53
N LEU A 127 -6.61 13.36 -7.88
CA LEU A 127 -5.52 14.30 -8.17
C LEU A 127 -4.97 14.08 -9.58
N TRP A 128 -4.77 12.83 -9.99
CA TRP A 128 -4.31 12.52 -11.34
C TRP A 128 -5.30 13.01 -12.41
N ALA A 129 -6.61 12.81 -12.20
CA ALA A 129 -7.64 13.32 -13.09
C ALA A 129 -7.66 14.87 -13.14
N LEU A 130 -7.49 15.51 -11.99
CA LEU A 130 -7.40 16.97 -11.89
C LEU A 130 -6.18 17.52 -12.64
N LEU A 131 -5.00 16.97 -12.39
CA LEU A 131 -3.77 17.39 -13.06
C LEU A 131 -3.87 17.26 -14.58
N ARG A 132 -4.46 16.18 -15.07
CA ARG A 132 -4.70 16.01 -16.50
C ARG A 132 -5.66 17.04 -17.08
N ARG A 133 -6.72 17.40 -16.35
CA ARG A 133 -7.65 18.48 -16.77
C ARG A 133 -6.96 19.85 -16.83
N LEU A 134 -5.96 20.07 -15.96
CA LEU A 134 -5.13 21.26 -15.94
C LEU A 134 -4.01 21.24 -16.98
N GLY A 135 -3.96 20.24 -17.85
CA GLY A 135 -2.93 20.12 -18.89
C GLY A 135 -1.57 19.58 -18.39
N VAL A 136 -1.47 19.20 -17.12
CA VAL A 136 -0.25 18.56 -16.60
C VAL A 136 -0.29 17.07 -16.94
N HIS A 137 0.64 16.64 -17.81
CA HIS A 137 0.65 15.29 -18.34
C HIS A 137 1.98 14.56 -18.03
N GLY A 138 1.98 13.25 -18.33
CA GLY A 138 3.18 12.43 -18.28
C GLY A 138 3.60 11.99 -16.90
N VAL A 139 4.91 11.89 -16.70
CA VAL A 139 5.56 11.34 -15.49
C VAL A 139 5.22 12.15 -14.25
N PHE A 140 5.25 13.46 -14.38
CA PHE A 140 5.09 14.37 -13.26
C PHE A 140 3.70 14.24 -12.64
N SER A 141 2.64 14.24 -13.45
CA SER A 141 1.27 14.08 -12.94
C SER A 141 1.06 12.71 -12.28
N LEU A 142 1.63 11.64 -12.87
CA LEU A 142 1.56 10.30 -12.32
C LEU A 142 2.30 10.20 -10.99
N GLY A 143 3.56 10.63 -10.95
CA GLY A 143 4.38 10.57 -9.75
C GLY A 143 3.80 11.43 -8.62
N LEU A 144 3.41 12.67 -8.91
CA LEU A 144 2.81 13.56 -7.92
C LEU A 144 1.51 12.99 -7.37
N ALA A 145 0.64 12.47 -8.22
CA ALA A 145 -0.63 11.88 -7.77
C ALA A 145 -0.40 10.66 -6.86
N CYS A 146 0.54 9.77 -7.19
CA CYS A 146 0.86 8.61 -6.38
C CYS A 146 1.54 8.99 -5.06
N GLY A 147 2.50 9.91 -5.08
CA GLY A 147 3.17 10.38 -3.86
C GLY A 147 2.21 11.07 -2.89
N VAL A 148 1.33 11.95 -3.39
CA VAL A 148 0.30 12.61 -2.57
C VAL A 148 -0.74 11.60 -2.09
N GLY A 149 -1.11 10.62 -2.91
CA GLY A 149 -1.99 9.52 -2.51
C GLY A 149 -1.40 8.71 -1.34
N GLY A 150 -0.11 8.39 -1.39
CA GLY A 150 0.59 7.77 -0.26
C GLY A 150 0.60 8.64 0.99
N LEU A 151 0.92 9.94 0.87
CA LEU A 151 0.89 10.88 2.00
C LEU A 151 -0.50 11.02 2.62
N SER A 152 -1.56 10.95 1.82
CA SER A 152 -2.93 11.09 2.33
C SER A 152 -3.33 9.98 3.30
N VAL A 153 -2.72 8.78 3.17
CA VAL A 153 -2.92 7.66 4.12
C VAL A 153 -2.46 8.07 5.52
N TYR A 154 -1.26 8.64 5.62
CA TYR A 154 -0.69 9.05 6.92
C TYR A 154 -1.42 10.21 7.55
N VAL A 155 -1.85 11.17 6.74
CA VAL A 155 -2.67 12.29 7.22
C VAL A 155 -3.98 11.75 7.79
N ALA A 156 -4.61 10.78 7.13
CA ALA A 156 -5.83 10.16 7.61
C ALA A 156 -5.62 9.35 8.90
N ASP A 157 -4.54 8.56 8.96
CA ASP A 157 -4.21 7.80 10.16
C ASP A 157 -3.91 8.73 11.35
N ALA A 158 -3.25 9.87 11.12
CA ALA A 158 -3.05 10.91 12.14
C ALA A 158 -4.38 11.53 12.61
N VAL A 159 -5.33 11.78 11.71
CA VAL A 159 -6.67 12.27 12.07
C VAL A 159 -7.42 11.23 12.90
N VAL A 160 -7.40 9.97 12.48
CA VAL A 160 -8.08 8.88 13.20
C VAL A 160 -7.49 8.71 14.61
N LEU A 161 -6.16 8.71 14.72
CA LEU A 161 -5.51 8.60 16.04
C LEU A 161 -5.83 9.80 16.93
N ALA A 162 -5.77 11.02 16.39
CA ALA A 162 -6.11 12.23 17.14
C ALA A 162 -7.58 12.20 17.64
N ALA A 163 -8.50 11.71 16.81
CA ALA A 163 -9.88 11.53 17.21
C ALA A 163 -10.06 10.43 18.26
N ALA A 164 -9.33 9.32 18.12
CA ALA A 164 -9.37 8.19 19.05
C ALA A 164 -8.82 8.51 20.44
N LEU A 165 -7.90 9.47 20.53
CA LEU A 165 -7.26 9.92 21.78
C LEU A 165 -7.85 11.23 22.32
N SER A 166 -8.98 11.69 21.79
CA SER A 166 -9.60 12.98 22.16
C SER A 166 -10.00 13.10 23.63
N ASP A 167 -10.21 11.97 24.30
CA ASP A 167 -10.56 11.92 25.72
C ASP A 167 -9.38 12.25 26.65
N VAL A 168 -8.15 12.08 26.16
CA VAL A 168 -6.91 12.22 26.98
C VAL A 168 -5.97 13.31 26.49
N ALA A 169 -6.08 13.73 25.24
CA ALA A 169 -5.25 14.77 24.64
C ALA A 169 -6.05 15.64 23.65
N ALA A 170 -5.65 16.91 23.52
CA ALA A 170 -6.30 17.81 22.56
C ALA A 170 -6.05 17.30 21.13
N PRO A 171 -7.10 17.06 20.30
CA PRO A 171 -6.95 16.46 18.98
C PRO A 171 -5.98 17.20 18.06
N ALA A 172 -6.00 18.54 18.08
CA ALA A 172 -5.10 19.36 17.26
C ALA A 172 -3.63 19.18 17.63
N THR A 173 -3.33 19.05 18.93
CA THR A 173 -1.97 18.80 19.44
C THR A 173 -1.49 17.41 19.04
N THR A 174 -2.32 16.38 19.24
CA THR A 174 -2.03 14.99 18.83
C THR A 174 -1.81 14.90 17.31
N PHE A 175 -2.69 15.48 16.53
CA PHE A 175 -2.57 15.51 15.07
C PHE A 175 -1.25 16.17 14.63
N GLY A 176 -0.94 17.35 15.18
CA GLY A 176 0.30 18.09 14.85
C GLY A 176 1.55 17.30 15.23
N ALA A 177 1.57 16.69 16.43
CA ALA A 177 2.71 15.90 16.90
C ALA A 177 2.96 14.67 16.01
N VAL A 178 1.90 13.94 15.64
CA VAL A 178 1.98 12.80 14.72
C VAL A 178 2.50 13.21 13.35
N LEU A 179 1.97 14.28 12.76
CA LEU A 179 2.45 14.76 11.46
C LEU A 179 3.91 15.19 11.49
N ILE A 180 4.34 15.90 12.53
CA ILE A 180 5.75 16.32 12.69
C ILE A 180 6.64 15.08 12.83
N GLY A 181 6.24 14.09 13.63
CA GLY A 181 6.99 12.85 13.81
C GLY A 181 7.09 12.01 12.52
N LEU A 182 6.03 12.01 11.71
CA LEU A 182 6.00 11.27 10.45
C LEU A 182 6.72 11.98 9.29
N ALA A 183 6.76 13.30 9.26
CA ALA A 183 7.26 14.07 8.12
C ALA A 183 8.67 13.66 7.65
N PRO A 184 9.67 13.47 8.54
CA PRO A 184 11.03 13.07 8.14
C PRO A 184 11.08 11.71 7.42
N VAL A 185 10.09 10.86 7.65
CA VAL A 185 10.00 9.52 7.05
C VAL A 185 9.13 9.54 5.81
N GLN A 186 7.95 10.14 5.92
CA GLN A 186 6.92 10.01 4.91
C GLN A 186 7.13 10.91 3.69
N ILE A 187 7.82 12.04 3.85
CA ILE A 187 8.16 12.90 2.70
C ILE A 187 9.16 12.21 1.76
N PRO A 188 10.32 11.69 2.24
CA PRO A 188 11.22 10.89 1.39
C PRO A 188 10.53 9.66 0.79
N LEU A 189 9.69 8.98 1.57
CA LEU A 189 8.99 7.80 1.12
C LEU A 189 7.95 8.11 0.04
N ALA A 190 7.26 9.25 0.11
CA ALA A 190 6.35 9.70 -0.93
C ALA A 190 7.07 9.98 -2.26
N VAL A 191 8.30 10.49 -2.20
CA VAL A 191 9.14 10.64 -3.40
C VAL A 191 9.51 9.26 -3.97
N LEU A 192 9.87 8.31 -3.10
CA LEU A 192 10.15 6.94 -3.51
C LEU A 192 8.91 6.26 -4.11
N GLU A 193 7.74 6.43 -3.50
CA GLU A 193 6.43 5.98 -4.00
C GLU A 193 6.16 6.54 -5.41
N ALA A 194 6.38 7.84 -5.61
CA ALA A 194 6.23 8.50 -6.90
C ALA A 194 7.16 7.88 -7.96
N VAL A 195 8.43 7.69 -7.63
CA VAL A 195 9.44 7.11 -8.54
C VAL A 195 9.12 5.65 -8.85
N ALA A 196 8.79 4.85 -7.84
CA ALA A 196 8.41 3.44 -8.01
C ALA A 196 7.14 3.30 -8.88
N SER A 197 6.14 4.14 -8.65
CA SER A 197 4.89 4.17 -9.42
C SER A 197 5.14 4.46 -10.90
N VAL A 198 5.98 5.46 -11.19
CA VAL A 198 6.42 5.76 -12.56
C VAL A 198 7.15 4.58 -13.16
N GLY A 199 8.05 3.94 -12.42
CA GLY A 199 8.80 2.76 -12.87
C GLY A 199 7.88 1.60 -13.23
N ILE A 200 6.88 1.29 -12.39
CA ILE A 200 5.90 0.22 -12.63
C ILE A 200 5.08 0.50 -13.90
N VAL A 201 4.54 1.71 -14.05
CA VAL A 201 3.75 2.07 -15.24
C VAL A 201 4.60 2.01 -16.51
N ARG A 202 5.87 2.46 -16.46
CA ARG A 202 6.82 2.34 -17.57
C ARG A 202 7.08 0.89 -17.97
N LEU A 203 7.39 0.05 -16.97
CA LEU A 203 7.63 -1.37 -17.21
C LEU A 203 6.43 -2.02 -17.91
N LEU A 204 5.22 -1.74 -17.43
CA LEU A 204 3.99 -2.22 -18.06
C LEU A 204 3.78 -1.62 -19.46
N ALA A 205 4.02 -0.33 -19.65
CA ALA A 205 3.87 0.32 -20.95
C ALA A 205 4.81 -0.26 -22.01
N THR A 206 6.01 -0.69 -21.64
CA THR A 206 6.98 -1.29 -22.55
C THR A 206 6.73 -2.79 -22.79
N ARG A 207 6.32 -3.52 -21.74
CA ARG A 207 6.20 -4.98 -21.81
C ARG A 207 4.78 -5.45 -22.12
N ARG A 208 3.78 -4.78 -21.53
CA ARG A 208 2.37 -5.17 -21.61
C ARG A 208 1.46 -3.93 -21.63
N PRO A 209 1.51 -3.11 -22.70
CA PRO A 209 0.67 -1.93 -22.82
C PRO A 209 -0.84 -2.26 -22.82
N ASP A 210 -1.20 -3.51 -23.17
CA ASP A 210 -2.57 -4.01 -23.15
C ASP A 210 -3.19 -4.07 -21.75
N LEU A 211 -2.37 -4.11 -20.69
CA LEU A 211 -2.82 -4.12 -19.30
C LEU A 211 -3.07 -2.73 -18.71
N LEU A 212 -2.54 -1.70 -19.37
CA LEU A 212 -2.72 -0.33 -18.91
C LEU A 212 -4.01 0.28 -19.49
N PRO A 213 -4.77 1.04 -18.69
CA PRO A 213 -5.81 1.92 -19.19
C PRO A 213 -5.27 2.88 -20.25
N ASN A 214 -6.09 3.23 -21.25
CA ASN A 214 -5.69 4.13 -22.34
C ASN A 214 -5.08 5.44 -21.84
N SER A 215 -5.65 5.99 -20.79
CA SER A 215 -5.20 7.20 -20.13
C SER A 215 -3.75 7.14 -19.58
N LEU A 216 -3.32 5.97 -19.11
CA LEU A 216 -1.92 5.76 -18.67
C LEU A 216 -0.98 5.48 -19.84
N ARG A 217 -1.47 4.84 -20.91
CA ARG A 217 -0.67 4.56 -22.12
C ARG A 217 -0.22 5.84 -22.82
N GLU A 218 -1.12 6.81 -22.98
CA GLU A 218 -0.82 8.10 -23.59
C GLU A 218 0.23 8.88 -22.82
N GLY A 219 0.11 8.92 -21.47
CA GLY A 219 1.07 9.59 -20.58
C GLY A 219 2.45 8.93 -20.54
N SER A 220 2.56 7.64 -20.90
CA SER A 220 3.82 6.90 -20.83
C SER A 220 4.72 7.04 -22.05
N ARG A 221 4.22 7.53 -23.20
CA ARG A 221 4.99 7.65 -24.45
C ARG A 221 6.13 8.67 -24.38
N THR A 222 6.09 9.62 -23.45
CA THR A 222 7.11 10.68 -23.28
C THR A 222 8.23 10.29 -22.31
N LEU A 223 8.32 9.03 -21.93
CA LEU A 223 9.16 8.57 -20.83
C LEU A 223 10.51 7.99 -21.31
N SER A 224 11.53 8.82 -21.44
CA SER A 224 12.89 8.43 -21.82
C SER A 224 13.91 8.53 -20.66
N ALA A 225 13.78 7.74 -19.60
CA ALA A 225 14.81 7.66 -18.56
C ALA A 225 15.00 6.20 -18.07
N PRO A 226 16.23 5.79 -17.68
CA PRO A 226 16.54 4.41 -17.36
C PRO A 226 15.86 3.92 -16.08
N VAL A 227 15.06 2.86 -16.21
CA VAL A 227 14.36 2.18 -15.10
C VAL A 227 15.36 1.45 -14.18
N ALA A 228 16.60 1.22 -14.65
CA ALA A 228 17.63 0.49 -13.93
C ALA A 228 18.05 1.12 -12.59
N SER A 229 17.94 2.45 -12.46
CA SER A 229 18.33 3.17 -11.25
C SER A 229 17.38 2.97 -10.07
N VAL A 230 16.10 2.64 -10.31
CA VAL A 230 15.10 2.43 -9.24
C VAL A 230 15.33 1.09 -8.54
N GLY A 231 15.66 0.03 -9.31
CA GLY A 231 15.97 -1.28 -8.74
C GLY A 231 17.25 -1.25 -7.88
N LEU A 232 18.25 -0.45 -8.28
CA LEU A 232 19.49 -0.29 -7.54
C LEU A 232 19.30 0.47 -6.22
N LEU A 233 18.47 1.51 -6.20
CA LEU A 233 18.13 2.25 -4.97
C LEU A 233 17.36 1.38 -3.96
N LEU A 234 16.47 0.50 -4.44
CA LEU A 234 15.76 -0.47 -3.59
C LEU A 234 16.74 -1.53 -3.02
N LEU A 235 17.73 -1.96 -3.78
CA LEU A 235 18.74 -2.95 -3.34
C LEU A 235 19.75 -2.38 -2.33
N VAL A 236 20.15 -1.12 -2.46
CA VAL A 236 21.06 -0.45 -1.52
C VAL A 236 20.37 -0.22 -0.16
N GLY A 237 19.04 -0.05 -0.13
CA GLY A 237 18.26 0.06 1.10
C GLY A 237 18.17 -1.23 1.93
N LEU A 238 18.50 -2.39 1.37
CA LEU A 238 18.40 -3.71 2.03
C LEU A 238 19.59 -4.06 2.93
N SER A 239 20.61 -3.21 3.04
CA SER A 239 21.74 -3.42 3.93
C SER A 239 21.36 -3.13 5.38
N GLY A 240 20.80 -4.11 6.04
CA GLY A 240 20.85 -4.54 7.42
C GLY A 240 21.04 -3.52 8.54
N CYS A 241 20.18 -2.51 8.66
CA CYS A 241 20.05 -1.77 9.90
C CYS A 241 18.79 -2.26 10.64
N ALA A 242 18.93 -2.70 11.87
CA ALA A 242 17.81 -3.04 12.75
C ALA A 242 17.15 -1.73 13.25
N TYR A 243 16.45 -1.03 12.37
CA TYR A 243 15.64 0.12 12.75
C TYR A 243 14.22 -0.33 13.12
N GLU A 244 13.66 0.30 14.14
CA GLU A 244 12.26 0.11 14.51
C GLU A 244 11.33 0.67 13.41
N GLY A 245 10.12 0.09 13.30
CA GLY A 245 9.11 0.58 12.37
C GLY A 245 8.55 1.94 12.80
N VAL A 246 8.34 2.85 11.86
CA VAL A 246 7.73 4.17 12.12
C VAL A 246 6.35 4.06 12.77
N ASP A 247 5.65 2.96 12.53
CA ASP A 247 4.32 2.70 13.09
C ASP A 247 4.40 2.57 14.63
N GLY A 248 5.43 1.90 15.16
CA GLY A 248 5.69 1.82 16.60
C GLY A 248 6.24 3.13 17.19
N THR A 249 7.23 3.73 16.53
CA THR A 249 7.93 4.90 17.06
C THR A 249 7.11 6.18 17.04
N VAL A 250 6.12 6.33 16.14
CA VAL A 250 5.28 7.53 16.08
C VAL A 250 3.86 7.25 16.55
N PHE A 251 3.13 6.37 15.88
CA PHE A 251 1.73 6.08 16.27
C PHE A 251 1.66 5.36 17.61
N GLY A 252 2.50 4.32 17.80
CA GLY A 252 2.56 3.55 19.03
C GLY A 252 2.97 4.41 20.22
N ALA A 253 4.05 5.17 20.10
CA ALA A 253 4.53 6.05 21.18
C ALA A 253 3.52 7.16 21.52
N THR A 254 2.82 7.72 20.53
CA THR A 254 1.76 8.71 20.79
C THR A 254 0.58 8.09 21.54
N ALA A 255 0.16 6.88 21.17
CA ALA A 255 -0.91 6.17 21.85
C ALA A 255 -0.50 5.74 23.27
N GLU A 256 0.74 5.27 23.46
CA GLU A 256 1.31 4.93 24.77
C GLU A 256 1.37 6.14 25.71
N GLY A 257 1.84 7.29 25.22
CA GLY A 257 1.82 8.55 25.97
C GLY A 257 0.43 9.00 26.41
N ALA A 258 -0.61 8.54 25.71
CA ALA A 258 -2.04 8.74 26.04
C ALA A 258 -2.64 7.56 26.85
N GLY A 259 -1.82 6.67 27.38
CA GLY A 259 -2.26 5.51 28.19
C GLY A 259 -2.84 4.35 27.39
N ARG A 260 -2.57 4.30 26.08
CA ARG A 260 -3.01 3.22 25.18
C ARG A 260 -1.80 2.60 24.46
N PRO A 261 -0.97 1.83 25.18
CA PRO A 261 0.17 1.19 24.55
C PRO A 261 -0.29 0.18 23.49
N PRO A 262 0.47 0.01 22.39
CA PRO A 262 0.25 -1.08 21.47
C PRO A 262 0.23 -2.42 22.20
N THR A 263 -0.70 -3.29 21.84
CA THR A 263 -0.81 -4.64 22.40
C THR A 263 -0.32 -5.66 21.38
N GLY A 264 -0.01 -6.87 21.85
CA GLY A 264 0.21 -7.99 20.95
C GLY A 264 -1.03 -8.30 20.12
N SER A 265 -0.84 -8.91 18.95
CA SER A 265 -1.96 -9.32 18.08
C SER A 265 -2.95 -10.22 18.81
N ILE A 266 -4.24 -9.99 18.62
CA ILE A 266 -5.32 -10.84 19.19
C ILE A 266 -5.18 -12.29 18.71
N VAL A 267 -4.84 -12.46 17.45
CA VAL A 267 -4.49 -13.75 16.85
C VAL A 267 -3.07 -13.58 16.28
N ASP A 268 -2.11 -14.17 16.95
CA ASP A 268 -0.71 -14.14 16.53
C ASP A 268 -0.24 -15.54 16.14
N LEU A 269 -0.25 -15.79 14.84
CA LEU A 269 0.30 -17.00 14.24
C LEU A 269 1.72 -16.78 13.70
N SER A 270 2.36 -15.65 14.02
CA SER A 270 3.74 -15.36 13.61
C SER A 270 4.78 -16.06 14.51
N GLN A 271 4.37 -16.50 15.70
CA GLN A 271 5.25 -17.07 16.72
C GLN A 271 5.45 -18.59 16.56
N GLY A 272 6.63 -19.05 16.99
CA GLY A 272 6.97 -20.47 17.02
C GLY A 272 7.17 -21.13 15.66
N GLU A 273 7.32 -22.45 15.66
CA GLU A 273 7.58 -23.23 14.43
C GLU A 273 6.40 -23.20 13.45
N VAL A 274 5.17 -23.20 13.97
CA VAL A 274 3.96 -23.12 13.14
C VAL A 274 3.88 -21.75 12.46
N GLY A 275 4.16 -20.68 13.17
CA GLY A 275 4.20 -19.33 12.62
C GLY A 275 5.25 -19.20 11.51
N LEU A 276 6.45 -19.71 11.75
CA LEU A 276 7.51 -19.75 10.74
C LEU A 276 7.09 -20.54 9.51
N ALA A 277 6.56 -21.76 9.69
CA ALA A 277 6.11 -22.60 8.59
C ALA A 277 4.99 -21.94 7.77
N MET A 278 4.01 -21.34 8.43
CA MET A 278 2.91 -20.63 7.76
C MET A 278 3.41 -19.39 7.01
N SER A 279 4.31 -18.60 7.60
CA SER A 279 4.91 -17.46 6.95
C SER A 279 5.69 -17.84 5.68
N VAL A 280 6.49 -18.91 5.76
CA VAL A 280 7.21 -19.47 4.61
C VAL A 280 6.23 -19.95 3.52
N LEU A 281 5.16 -20.66 3.89
CA LEU A 281 4.14 -21.13 2.94
C LEU A 281 3.41 -19.98 2.26
N ILE A 282 3.06 -18.92 3.01
CA ILE A 282 2.42 -17.72 2.47
C ILE A 282 3.37 -17.01 1.50
N LEU A 283 4.62 -16.77 1.91
CA LEU A 283 5.62 -16.11 1.06
C LEU A 283 5.90 -16.95 -0.21
N PHE A 284 6.05 -18.26 -0.07
CA PHE A 284 6.24 -19.16 -1.22
C PHE A 284 5.01 -19.14 -2.14
N GLY A 285 3.79 -19.27 -1.58
CA GLY A 285 2.54 -19.25 -2.35
C GLY A 285 2.34 -17.96 -3.10
N LEU A 286 2.53 -16.82 -2.44
CA LEU A 286 2.44 -15.50 -3.07
C LEU A 286 3.56 -15.28 -4.09
N GLY A 287 4.78 -15.70 -3.79
CA GLY A 287 5.90 -15.67 -4.73
C GLY A 287 5.64 -16.51 -5.97
N PHE A 288 5.06 -17.71 -5.81
CA PHE A 288 4.66 -18.57 -6.92
C PHE A 288 3.56 -17.93 -7.77
N VAL A 289 2.52 -17.37 -7.13
CA VAL A 289 1.45 -16.64 -7.83
C VAL A 289 2.00 -15.41 -8.55
N ALA A 290 2.91 -14.67 -7.91
CA ALA A 290 3.58 -13.52 -8.51
C ALA A 290 4.42 -13.97 -9.73
N GLY A 291 5.25 -15.00 -9.60
CA GLY A 291 6.08 -15.54 -10.68
C GLY A 291 5.26 -16.04 -11.85
N ARG A 292 4.20 -16.83 -11.58
CA ARG A 292 3.29 -17.31 -12.62
C ARG A 292 2.48 -16.18 -13.28
N SER A 293 2.08 -15.18 -12.49
CA SER A 293 1.44 -13.97 -13.03
C SER A 293 2.42 -13.16 -13.88
N TRP A 294 3.65 -13.01 -13.42
CA TRP A 294 4.74 -12.36 -14.15
C TRP A 294 4.99 -13.06 -15.51
N GLU A 295 5.15 -14.37 -15.51
CA GLU A 295 5.34 -15.15 -16.73
C GLU A 295 4.15 -14.97 -17.69
N ARG A 296 2.91 -15.07 -17.20
CA ARG A 296 1.70 -14.86 -17.99
C ARG A 296 1.54 -13.43 -18.49
N LEU A 297 1.93 -12.45 -17.69
CA LEU A 297 1.80 -11.04 -18.01
C LEU A 297 2.95 -10.54 -18.90
N LEU A 298 4.17 -11.00 -18.67
CA LEU A 298 5.37 -10.46 -19.32
C LEU A 298 6.06 -11.45 -20.27
N GLY A 299 5.85 -12.77 -20.14
CA GLY A 299 6.53 -13.82 -20.92
C GLY A 299 6.01 -14.03 -22.35
N ARG A 300 4.79 -13.67 -22.66
CA ARG A 300 4.08 -14.03 -23.91
C ARG A 300 4.55 -13.36 -25.20
N ARG A 301 5.62 -12.57 -25.22
CA ARG A 301 6.11 -11.93 -26.45
C ARG A 301 7.15 -12.75 -27.25
N ARG A 302 7.60 -13.91 -26.75
CA ARG A 302 8.62 -14.71 -27.49
C ARG A 302 8.04 -15.53 -28.66
N ASP A 303 6.73 -15.81 -28.63
CA ASP A 303 6.11 -16.72 -29.63
C ASP A 303 5.42 -15.97 -30.80
N ALA A 304 5.49 -14.64 -30.85
CA ALA A 304 4.81 -13.82 -31.85
C ALA A 304 5.71 -13.25 -32.96
N LEU A 305 6.96 -13.71 -33.06
CA LEU A 305 7.81 -13.40 -34.22
C LEU A 305 7.59 -14.50 -35.29
N PRO A 306 6.99 -14.17 -36.45
CA PRO A 306 6.94 -15.13 -37.58
C PRO A 306 8.38 -15.40 -38.03
N ARG A 307 8.70 -16.68 -38.26
CA ARG A 307 9.93 -17.14 -38.89
C ARG A 307 9.96 -16.69 -40.35
#